data_169a27c6fff86015806aa2352e122a61
#
_entry.id   169a27c6fff86015806aa2352e122a61
#
_cell.length_a   1.000
_cell.length_b   1.000
_cell.length_c   1.000
_cell.angle_alpha   90.00
_cell.angle_beta   90.00
_cell.angle_gamma   90.00
#
_symmetry.space_group_name_H-M   'P 1'
#
loop_
_entity.id
_entity.type
_entity.pdbx_description
1 polymer ?
#
loop_
_entity_poly.entity_id
_entity_poly.type
_entity_poly.pdbx_seq_one_letter_code
_entity_poly.pdbx_strand_id
1 'polypeptide(L)'
;DGVEKPLISPDEVRLLSVRKGSLDEAERKQIESHVIHTVNFLQKIPWTKEIRNIPGIARGHHEKLNGTGYPYKLSAQEIPVQTRMMTISDIFDALAASDRPYKKAVSLERALDILKFSVKDGELDPVLYEVFMTAKVFERWKVEPYPY
;
A
#
# COMPACT_ATOMS: atom_id res chain seq x y z
N ASP A 1 -40.35 19.38 -24.13
CA ASP A 1 -39.48 20.15 -23.23
C ASP A 1 -38.09 20.14 -23.82
N GLY A 2 -37.72 21.23 -24.56
CA GLY A 2 -36.43 21.32 -25.27
C GLY A 2 -35.27 21.81 -24.38
N VAL A 3 -35.03 21.13 -23.27
CA VAL A 3 -33.84 21.41 -22.47
C VAL A 3 -32.68 20.61 -23.09
N GLU A 4 -31.78 21.30 -23.77
CA GLU A 4 -30.52 20.69 -24.24
C GLU A 4 -29.73 20.15 -23.05
N LYS A 5 -29.60 18.83 -22.98
CA LYS A 5 -28.69 18.19 -22.02
C LYS A 5 -27.35 17.97 -22.70
N PRO A 6 -26.23 18.27 -22.01
CA PRO A 6 -24.93 17.96 -22.58
C PRO A 6 -24.80 16.45 -22.84
N LEU A 7 -24.17 16.09 -23.95
CA LEU A 7 -23.94 14.69 -24.34
C LEU A 7 -23.08 13.95 -23.30
N ILE A 8 -22.20 14.65 -22.62
CA ILE A 8 -21.31 14.17 -21.57
C ILE A 8 -21.51 15.08 -20.35
N SER A 9 -21.77 14.49 -19.19
CA SER A 9 -21.92 15.21 -17.93
C SER A 9 -20.58 15.74 -17.42
N PRO A 10 -20.54 16.77 -16.55
CA PRO A 10 -19.30 17.24 -15.93
C PRO A 10 -18.53 16.13 -15.18
N ASP A 11 -19.23 15.18 -14.55
CA ASP A 11 -18.61 14.05 -13.87
C ASP A 11 -17.96 13.07 -14.85
N GLU A 12 -18.63 12.77 -15.97
CA GLU A 12 -18.03 11.95 -17.04
C GLU A 12 -16.80 12.63 -17.64
N VAL A 13 -16.83 13.94 -17.86
CA VAL A 13 -15.65 14.69 -18.31
C VAL A 13 -14.51 14.58 -17.32
N ARG A 14 -14.79 14.70 -16.01
CA ARG A 14 -13.80 14.56 -14.95
C ARG A 14 -13.16 13.16 -14.97
N LEU A 15 -13.96 12.11 -15.03
CA LEU A 15 -13.47 10.73 -15.05
C LEU A 15 -12.68 10.40 -16.32
N LEU A 16 -13.15 10.85 -17.50
CA LEU A 16 -12.46 10.66 -18.76
C LEU A 16 -11.17 11.48 -18.90
N SER A 17 -11.00 12.52 -18.08
CA SER A 17 -9.82 13.37 -18.07
C SER A 17 -8.65 12.84 -17.22
N VAL A 18 -8.80 11.67 -16.58
CA VAL A 18 -7.74 11.05 -15.78
C VAL A 18 -6.57 10.65 -16.70
N ARG A 19 -5.43 11.35 -16.57
CA ARG A 19 -4.26 11.17 -17.45
C ARG A 19 -3.39 9.96 -17.09
N LYS A 20 -3.42 9.50 -15.85
CA LYS A 20 -2.58 8.40 -15.36
C LYS A 20 -3.31 7.58 -14.30
N GLY A 21 -3.42 6.28 -14.53
CA GLY A 21 -4.14 5.35 -13.66
C GLY A 21 -5.65 5.32 -13.96
N SER A 22 -6.42 4.67 -13.09
CA SER A 22 -7.88 4.51 -13.20
C SER A 22 -8.66 5.33 -12.19
N LEU A 23 -7.98 6.08 -11.31
CA LEU A 23 -8.57 6.83 -10.21
C LEU A 23 -8.35 8.34 -10.40
N ASP A 24 -9.39 9.12 -10.17
CA ASP A 24 -9.26 10.55 -10.03
C ASP A 24 -8.66 10.94 -8.65
N GLU A 25 -8.41 12.24 -8.44
CA GLU A 25 -7.78 12.73 -7.21
C GLU A 25 -8.66 12.50 -5.97
N ALA A 26 -9.99 12.61 -6.09
CA ALA A 26 -10.91 12.40 -4.98
C ALA A 26 -10.99 10.91 -4.60
N GLU A 27 -11.08 10.02 -5.58
CA GLU A 27 -11.05 8.58 -5.39
C GLU A 27 -9.72 8.12 -4.78
N ARG A 28 -8.60 8.70 -5.22
CA ARG A 28 -7.28 8.43 -4.64
C ARG A 28 -7.24 8.80 -3.17
N LYS A 29 -7.68 10.00 -2.80
CA LYS A 29 -7.76 10.45 -1.40
C LYS A 29 -8.66 9.55 -0.56
N GLN A 30 -9.77 9.09 -1.14
CA GLN A 30 -10.67 8.15 -0.45
C GLN A 30 -9.98 6.81 -0.18
N ILE A 31 -9.23 6.28 -1.14
CA ILE A 31 -8.44 5.06 -0.92
C ILE A 31 -7.34 5.30 0.12
N GLU A 32 -6.59 6.40 0.02
CA GLU A 32 -5.54 6.73 0.98
C GLU A 32 -6.06 6.89 2.42
N SER A 33 -7.33 7.31 2.57
CA SER A 33 -7.98 7.46 3.88
C SER A 33 -8.15 6.17 4.68
N HIS A 34 -8.05 4.98 4.03
CA HIS A 34 -8.15 3.70 4.75
C HIS A 34 -7.10 3.57 5.85
N VAL A 35 -5.91 4.14 5.67
CA VAL A 35 -4.86 4.16 6.70
C VAL A 35 -5.35 4.88 7.94
N ILE A 36 -5.97 6.06 7.76
CA ILE A 36 -6.50 6.87 8.86
C ILE A 36 -7.62 6.11 9.58
N HIS A 37 -8.54 5.49 8.84
CA HIS A 37 -9.62 4.69 9.42
C HIS A 37 -9.10 3.48 10.20
N THR A 38 -8.10 2.78 9.65
CA THR A 38 -7.43 1.65 10.33
C THR A 38 -6.79 2.11 11.63
N VAL A 39 -6.04 3.20 11.63
CA VAL A 39 -5.42 3.74 12.86
C VAL A 39 -6.46 4.12 13.89
N ASN A 40 -7.52 4.82 13.49
CA ASN A 40 -8.61 5.22 14.37
C ASN A 40 -9.32 4.01 15.02
N PHE A 41 -9.48 2.93 14.25
CA PHE A 41 -10.02 1.67 14.77
C PHE A 41 -9.06 1.01 15.76
N LEU A 42 -7.79 0.84 15.36
CA LEU A 42 -6.78 0.19 16.18
C LEU A 42 -6.54 0.91 17.51
N GLN A 43 -6.61 2.26 17.53
CA GLN A 43 -6.47 3.06 18.75
C GLN A 43 -7.56 2.82 19.80
N LYS A 44 -8.71 2.27 19.40
CA LYS A 44 -9.81 1.94 20.35
C LYS A 44 -9.63 0.59 21.03
N ILE A 45 -8.68 -0.22 20.57
CA ILE A 45 -8.42 -1.54 21.15
C ILE A 45 -7.52 -1.37 22.38
N PRO A 46 -7.86 -1.98 23.54
CA PRO A 46 -7.04 -1.92 24.75
C PRO A 46 -5.84 -2.87 24.63
N TRP A 47 -4.83 -2.45 23.90
CA TRP A 47 -3.61 -3.23 23.68
C TRP A 47 -2.85 -3.49 24.98
N THR A 48 -2.23 -4.67 25.09
CA THR A 48 -1.28 -4.94 26.17
C THR A 48 -0.02 -4.11 26.00
N LYS A 49 0.78 -4.00 27.06
CA LYS A 49 2.02 -3.19 27.04
C LYS A 49 3.00 -3.63 25.95
N GLU A 50 3.04 -4.93 25.68
CA GLU A 50 3.98 -5.56 24.72
C GLU A 50 3.66 -5.19 23.27
N ILE A 51 2.37 -4.97 22.95
CA ILE A 51 1.90 -4.75 21.56
C ILE A 51 1.18 -3.42 21.37
N ARG A 52 1.30 -2.50 22.34
CA ARG A 52 0.63 -1.17 22.28
C ARG A 52 1.04 -0.32 21.08
N ASN A 53 2.14 -0.66 20.40
CA ASN A 53 2.67 0.08 19.26
C ASN A 53 2.02 -0.33 17.92
N ILE A 54 1.11 -1.32 17.91
CA ILE A 54 0.43 -1.78 16.67
C ILE A 54 -0.22 -0.63 15.89
N PRO A 55 -0.96 0.32 16.48
CA PRO A 55 -1.51 1.44 15.73
C PRO A 55 -0.43 2.30 15.06
N GLY A 56 0.71 2.51 15.73
CA GLY A 56 1.86 3.24 15.20
C GLY A 56 2.52 2.52 14.02
N ILE A 57 2.61 1.19 14.09
CA ILE A 57 3.16 0.36 13.01
C ILE A 57 2.23 0.44 11.78
N ALA A 58 0.93 0.26 11.98
CA ALA A 58 -0.06 0.30 10.91
C ALA A 58 -0.19 1.69 10.26
N ARG A 59 0.12 2.77 11.01
CA ARG A 59 0.02 4.15 10.55
C ARG A 59 0.85 4.44 9.31
N GLY A 60 2.01 3.79 9.17
CA GLY A 60 3.01 4.16 8.17
C GLY A 60 3.26 3.13 7.07
N HIS A 61 2.44 2.09 6.93
CA HIS A 61 2.74 1.00 5.97
C HIS A 61 2.70 1.43 4.49
N HIS A 62 2.15 2.59 4.18
CA HIS A 62 2.22 3.22 2.86
C HIS A 62 3.15 4.44 2.81
N GLU A 63 3.89 4.71 3.89
CA GLU A 63 4.94 5.70 3.86
C GLU A 63 6.18 5.16 3.14
N LYS A 64 6.98 6.08 2.60
CA LYS A 64 8.20 5.78 1.87
C LYS A 64 9.38 6.49 2.53
N LEU A 65 10.54 5.84 2.57
CA LEU A 65 11.72 6.40 3.24
C LEU A 65 12.19 7.73 2.62
N ASN A 66 11.88 7.97 1.35
CA ASN A 66 12.17 9.23 0.66
C ASN A 66 11.12 10.34 0.90
N GLY A 67 10.13 10.12 1.79
CA GLY A 67 9.10 11.10 2.15
C GLY A 67 8.01 11.31 1.11
N THR A 68 7.93 10.48 0.06
CA THR A 68 6.91 10.60 -0.99
C THR A 68 5.68 9.71 -0.74
N GLY A 69 5.63 9.05 0.42
CA GLY A 69 4.51 8.19 0.82
C GLY A 69 3.28 8.95 1.27
N TYR A 70 2.33 8.24 1.84
CA TYR A 70 1.08 8.79 2.36
C TYR A 70 0.64 8.05 3.63
N PRO A 71 -0.26 8.60 4.44
CA PRO A 71 -0.92 9.89 4.30
C PRO A 71 -0.15 11.05 4.95
N TYR A 72 0.91 10.79 5.72
CA TYR A 72 1.58 11.78 6.57
C TYR A 72 2.88 12.30 5.98
N LYS A 73 3.41 11.68 4.92
CA LYS A 73 4.70 12.00 4.29
C LYS A 73 5.86 12.00 5.28
N LEU A 74 5.91 10.92 6.07
CA LEU A 74 6.91 10.73 7.12
C LEU A 74 8.32 10.63 6.51
N SER A 75 9.30 11.18 7.21
CA SER A 75 10.71 10.96 6.91
C SER A 75 11.18 9.56 7.37
N ALA A 76 12.29 9.09 6.83
CA ALA A 76 12.83 7.78 7.17
C ALA A 76 13.03 7.59 8.69
N GLN A 77 13.44 8.64 9.41
CA GLN A 77 13.67 8.58 10.85
C GLN A 77 12.38 8.39 11.66
N GLU A 78 11.24 8.80 11.11
CA GLU A 78 9.93 8.70 11.76
C GLU A 78 9.23 7.36 11.50
N ILE A 79 9.74 6.55 10.54
CA ILE A 79 9.16 5.27 10.17
C ILE A 79 9.83 4.14 10.97
N PRO A 80 9.14 3.52 11.95
CA PRO A 80 9.68 2.42 12.74
C PRO A 80 10.09 1.23 11.85
N VAL A 81 11.07 0.45 12.33
CA VAL A 81 11.57 -0.71 11.57
C VAL A 81 10.47 -1.73 11.26
N GLN A 82 9.54 -1.96 12.19
CA GLN A 82 8.41 -2.86 12.00
C GLN A 82 7.48 -2.39 10.86
N THR A 83 7.27 -1.08 10.76
CA THR A 83 6.51 -0.47 9.66
C THR A 83 7.21 -0.69 8.32
N ARG A 84 8.54 -0.50 8.26
CA ARG A 84 9.33 -0.76 7.03
C ARG A 84 9.26 -2.22 6.59
N MET A 85 9.28 -3.16 7.56
CA MET A 85 9.07 -4.59 7.27
C MET A 85 7.67 -4.84 6.70
N MET A 86 6.66 -4.25 7.33
CA MET A 86 5.26 -4.35 6.87
C MET A 86 5.10 -3.78 5.45
N THR A 87 5.72 -2.63 5.14
CA THR A 87 5.69 -2.03 3.80
C THR A 87 6.21 -2.97 2.72
N ILE A 88 7.36 -3.63 2.95
CA ILE A 88 7.92 -4.59 1.99
C ILE A 88 6.96 -5.76 1.76
N SER A 89 6.40 -6.31 2.85
CA SER A 89 5.47 -7.45 2.78
C SER A 89 4.17 -7.07 2.10
N ASP A 90 3.61 -5.90 2.39
CA ASP A 90 2.36 -5.40 1.80
C ASP A 90 2.51 -5.18 0.28
N ILE A 91 3.60 -4.54 -0.15
CA ILE A 91 3.88 -4.35 -1.58
C ILE A 91 4.03 -5.69 -2.28
N PHE A 92 4.76 -6.63 -1.68
CA PHE A 92 4.94 -7.95 -2.26
C PHE A 92 3.60 -8.69 -2.40
N ASP A 93 2.79 -8.71 -1.33
CA ASP A 93 1.47 -9.32 -1.33
C ASP A 93 0.57 -8.68 -2.39
N ALA A 94 0.54 -7.34 -2.46
CA ALA A 94 -0.24 -6.60 -3.45
C ALA A 94 0.13 -6.92 -4.90
N LEU A 95 1.37 -7.35 -5.17
CA LEU A 95 1.86 -7.73 -6.49
C LEU A 95 1.62 -9.21 -6.80
N ALA A 96 1.81 -10.08 -5.80
CA ALA A 96 1.81 -11.52 -5.95
C ALA A 96 0.43 -12.17 -5.76
N ALA A 97 -0.52 -11.50 -5.08
CA ALA A 97 -1.86 -12.02 -4.82
C ALA A 97 -2.65 -12.24 -6.12
N SER A 98 -3.17 -13.46 -6.29
CA SER A 98 -3.93 -13.89 -7.48
C SER A 98 -5.46 -13.81 -7.29
N ASP A 99 -5.92 -13.55 -6.07
CA ASP A 99 -7.33 -13.54 -5.68
C ASP A 99 -8.05 -12.22 -5.93
N ARG A 100 -7.34 -11.21 -6.46
CA ARG A 100 -7.92 -9.90 -6.76
C ARG A 100 -8.65 -9.91 -8.10
N PRO A 101 -10.00 -9.70 -8.15
CA PRO A 101 -10.79 -9.83 -9.35
C PRO A 101 -10.44 -8.84 -10.46
N TYR A 102 -9.80 -7.71 -10.10
CA TYR A 102 -9.51 -6.60 -11.03
C TYR A 102 -8.04 -6.47 -11.42
N LYS A 103 -7.13 -7.28 -10.83
CA LYS A 103 -5.70 -7.19 -11.11
C LYS A 103 -5.08 -8.58 -11.17
N LYS A 104 -4.54 -8.95 -12.33
CA LYS A 104 -3.75 -10.19 -12.44
C LYS A 104 -2.48 -10.07 -11.60
N ALA A 105 -2.17 -11.13 -10.85
CA ALA A 105 -0.88 -11.26 -10.19
C ALA A 105 0.25 -11.12 -11.20
N VAL A 106 1.32 -10.47 -10.82
CA VAL A 106 2.55 -10.48 -11.62
C VAL A 106 3.38 -11.72 -11.28
N SER A 107 4.30 -12.11 -12.16
CA SER A 107 5.22 -13.21 -11.83
C SER A 107 6.07 -12.87 -10.61
N LEU A 108 6.52 -13.90 -9.89
CA LEU A 108 7.41 -13.73 -8.73
C LEU A 108 8.63 -12.86 -9.08
N GLU A 109 9.29 -13.17 -10.20
CA GLU A 109 10.46 -12.40 -10.67
C GLU A 109 10.12 -10.92 -10.84
N ARG A 110 8.99 -10.63 -11.47
CA ARG A 110 8.54 -9.25 -11.68
C ARG A 110 8.20 -8.53 -10.37
N ALA A 111 7.60 -9.22 -9.40
CA ALA A 111 7.33 -8.66 -8.08
C ALA A 111 8.64 -8.30 -7.34
N LEU A 112 9.63 -9.18 -7.38
CA LEU A 112 10.94 -8.95 -6.77
C LEU A 112 11.71 -7.82 -7.48
N ASP A 113 11.62 -7.72 -8.80
CA ASP A 113 12.20 -6.60 -9.56
C ASP A 113 11.58 -5.26 -9.15
N ILE A 114 10.26 -5.19 -8.99
CA ILE A 114 9.57 -3.97 -8.55
C ILE A 114 10.07 -3.54 -7.18
N LEU A 115 10.17 -4.47 -6.20
CA LEU A 115 10.74 -4.17 -4.89
C LEU A 115 12.17 -3.64 -4.99
N LYS A 116 13.00 -4.26 -5.84
CA LYS A 116 14.38 -3.83 -6.08
C LYS A 116 14.45 -2.40 -6.63
N PHE A 117 13.57 -2.04 -7.56
CA PHE A 117 13.49 -0.67 -8.08
C PHE A 117 13.05 0.31 -6.98
N SER A 118 12.05 -0.04 -6.16
CA SER A 118 11.64 0.80 -5.03
C SER A 118 12.76 1.02 -4.00
N VAL A 119 13.63 0.03 -3.78
CA VAL A 119 14.86 0.24 -2.98
C VAL A 119 15.80 1.23 -3.64
N LYS A 120 16.03 1.09 -4.96
CA LYS A 120 16.91 1.99 -5.72
C LYS A 120 16.40 3.43 -5.71
N ASP A 121 15.09 3.61 -5.72
CA ASP A 121 14.42 4.93 -5.69
C ASP A 121 14.35 5.52 -4.26
N GLY A 122 14.95 4.82 -3.27
CA GLY A 122 14.97 5.26 -1.87
C GLY A 122 13.61 5.15 -1.16
N GLU A 123 12.69 4.37 -1.69
CA GLU A 123 11.35 4.19 -1.12
C GLU A 123 11.36 3.15 0.00
N LEU A 124 12.13 2.08 -0.14
CA LEU A 124 12.21 0.95 0.78
C LEU A 124 13.56 0.85 1.47
N ASP A 125 13.57 0.19 2.62
CA ASP A 125 14.78 -0.05 3.40
C ASP A 125 15.67 -1.13 2.73
N PRO A 126 16.90 -0.79 2.30
CA PRO A 126 17.77 -1.71 1.59
C PRO A 126 18.22 -2.90 2.46
N VAL A 127 18.39 -2.69 3.77
CA VAL A 127 18.82 -3.75 4.70
C VAL A 127 17.70 -4.76 4.90
N LEU A 128 16.48 -4.26 5.12
CA LEU A 128 15.30 -5.14 5.29
C LEU A 128 14.93 -5.86 3.98
N TYR A 129 15.12 -5.22 2.83
CA TYR A 129 14.98 -5.87 1.55
C TYR A 129 15.99 -7.02 1.38
N GLU A 130 17.25 -6.80 1.75
CA GLU A 130 18.28 -7.85 1.71
C GLU A 130 17.90 -9.04 2.62
N VAL A 131 17.40 -8.76 3.83
CA VAL A 131 16.88 -9.81 4.74
C VAL A 131 15.71 -10.56 4.09
N PHE A 132 14.75 -9.84 3.48
CA PHE A 132 13.60 -10.43 2.79
C PHE A 132 14.03 -11.38 1.68
N MET A 133 15.05 -10.99 0.89
CA MET A 133 15.60 -11.80 -0.21
C MET A 133 16.40 -13.01 0.31
N THR A 134 17.33 -12.78 1.26
CA THR A 134 18.24 -13.83 1.77
C THR A 134 17.49 -14.90 2.56
N ALA A 135 16.53 -14.48 3.39
CA ALA A 135 15.67 -15.39 4.15
C ALA A 135 14.53 -16.00 3.30
N LYS A 136 14.44 -15.65 2.03
CA LYS A 136 13.40 -16.11 1.09
C LYS A 136 11.99 -15.99 1.65
N VAL A 137 11.69 -14.87 2.31
CA VAL A 137 10.40 -14.67 2.98
C VAL A 137 9.23 -14.85 2.00
N PHE A 138 9.42 -14.48 0.74
CA PHE A 138 8.45 -14.63 -0.33
C PHE A 138 8.09 -16.10 -0.67
N GLU A 139 8.92 -17.09 -0.32
CA GLU A 139 8.60 -18.50 -0.52
C GLU A 139 7.54 -18.99 0.48
N ARG A 140 7.47 -18.36 1.66
CA ARG A 140 6.50 -18.69 2.71
C ARG A 140 5.08 -18.20 2.40
N TRP A 141 4.94 -17.29 1.46
CA TRP A 141 3.64 -16.77 1.00
C TRP A 141 2.77 -17.84 0.32
N LYS A 142 3.36 -18.93 -0.18
CA LYS A 142 2.66 -20.08 -0.76
C LYS A 142 2.13 -21.09 0.28
N VAL A 143 2.28 -20.82 1.57
CA VAL A 143 1.74 -21.67 2.63
C VAL A 143 0.22 -21.55 2.62
N GLU A 144 -0.43 -22.72 2.58
CA GLU A 144 -1.87 -22.93 2.48
C GLU A 144 -2.73 -21.95 3.31
N PRO A 145 -3.95 -21.64 2.83
CA PRO A 145 -4.86 -20.80 3.59
C PRO A 145 -5.04 -21.38 4.99
N TYR A 146 -4.94 -20.52 6.01
CA TYR A 146 -5.18 -20.91 7.41
C TYR A 146 -6.46 -21.77 7.47
N PRO A 147 -6.40 -22.97 8.01
CA PRO A 147 -7.63 -23.73 8.28
C PRO A 147 -8.39 -22.97 9.35
N TYR A 148 -9.52 -22.36 8.96
CA TYR A 148 -10.50 -21.82 9.88
C TYR A 148 -11.30 -22.95 10.50
#